data_31950c6f92d1160385262d3ccc706450
#
_entry.id   31950c6f92d1160385262d3ccc706450
#
_cell.length_a   1.000
_cell.length_b   1.000
_cell.length_c   1.000
_cell.angle_alpha   90.00
_cell.angle_beta   90.00
_cell.angle_gamma   90.00
#
_symmetry.space_group_name_H-M   'P 1'
#
loop_
_entity.id
_entity.type
_entity.pdbx_description
1 polymer ?
#
loop_
_entity_poly.entity_id
_entity_poly.type
_entity_poly.pdbx_seq_one_letter_code
_entity_poly.pdbx_strand_id
1 'polypeptide(L)'
;MPSGTSPPVGGGGIVCGMDTHRPRYARLQQRIAGLFNLRRGELAPVLVAGLFFFCILTALQMLRPARDALGMERGIESIRWLFIGTAVVTLLVNPLFGWLVSRLRRLQFIGATYGFFALSLVGFWALLVFAPGAVGARSGQVFYVWFSVFNLFVTMVFWALLADRFSSEQGKRLFALIAVGGTLGAIFGPWLASQLSELLGTPALLLVAAGFLLLGIALAWWLVRIAGDRATTPTQVDDVRDGEQRIGGSAWAGLRAVFSSPYLLGIAGYVLAMTIVATFVYFTRLQMVAAAESDLDARTGLLASIDMWTQVAVLLLQLTLTGHVIRRFGLAFALALLPIANALGFIGLAIFGSFAALVLLEALNKAVQRGLTRPAREALFTVISREDKYKAKAVIDTFVYRGGDVAGAQVEGLLGRLGMALGGLVTVVVPLALAWAMLGLWLGRAQGKKGTGEQKMGSE
;
A
#
# COMPACT_ATOMS: atom_id res chain seq x y z
N MET A 1 27.99 19.33 77.04
CA MET A 1 29.31 18.77 77.32
C MET A 1 29.38 17.34 76.87
N PRO A 2 30.50 16.88 76.42
CA PRO A 2 31.32 17.40 75.30
C PRO A 2 31.68 16.31 74.27
N SER A 3 32.36 16.73 73.32
CA SER A 3 33.52 16.26 72.57
C SER A 3 33.15 15.33 71.39
N GLY A 4 33.45 15.63 70.22
CA GLY A 4 34.67 16.12 69.61
C GLY A 4 35.43 14.95 69.03
N THR A 5 35.57 14.91 67.77
CA THR A 5 36.84 14.78 67.07
C THR A 5 36.63 14.62 65.56
N SER A 6 37.25 15.44 64.78
CA SER A 6 37.44 15.46 63.37
C SER A 6 38.58 14.53 62.90
N PRO A 7 38.94 14.47 61.60
CA PRO A 7 39.09 13.34 60.71
C PRO A 7 40.53 12.84 60.57
N PRO A 8 40.84 11.98 59.62
CA PRO A 8 41.94 12.33 58.72
C PRO A 8 41.66 12.17 57.19
N VAL A 9 42.30 13.07 56.56
CA VAL A 9 42.58 13.19 55.11
C VAL A 9 43.50 12.05 54.64
N GLY A 10 43.28 11.61 53.40
CA GLY A 10 44.38 10.97 52.68
C GLY A 10 43.96 9.84 51.79
N GLY A 11 44.08 10.00 50.47
CA GLY A 11 44.07 8.90 49.54
C GLY A 11 43.60 9.29 48.17
N GLY A 12 44.38 10.08 47.44
CA GLY A 12 44.22 10.27 46.01
C GLY A 12 44.39 8.94 45.26
N GLY A 13 43.29 8.45 44.68
CA GLY A 13 43.30 7.37 43.73
C GLY A 13 43.06 7.96 42.35
N ILE A 14 44.11 8.14 41.57
CA ILE A 14 44.10 8.42 40.16
C ILE A 14 43.42 7.23 39.48
N VAL A 15 42.15 7.34 39.13
CA VAL A 15 41.53 6.42 38.16
C VAL A 15 41.87 6.93 36.76
N CYS A 16 42.99 6.40 36.29
CA CYS A 16 43.49 6.55 34.93
C CYS A 16 42.46 6.03 33.96
N GLY A 17 42.14 6.85 33.00
CA GLY A 17 41.20 6.52 31.92
C GLY A 17 41.67 5.28 31.16
N MET A 18 40.73 4.36 31.03
CA MET A 18 40.77 3.28 30.03
C MET A 18 39.43 3.18 29.39
N ASP A 19 39.10 4.12 28.48
CA ASP A 19 37.94 4.06 27.62
C ASP A 19 38.34 4.31 26.14
N THR A 20 39.30 3.50 25.64
CA THR A 20 39.86 3.63 24.29
C THR A 20 39.85 2.33 23.50
N HIS A 21 38.78 1.51 23.55
CA HIS A 21 38.55 0.50 22.52
C HIS A 21 37.07 0.12 22.49
N ARG A 22 36.18 1.08 22.29
CA ARG A 22 34.86 0.72 21.75
C ARG A 22 35.06 0.36 20.28
N PRO A 23 34.71 -0.89 19.83
CA PRO A 23 34.91 -1.29 18.46
C PRO A 23 34.17 -0.32 17.51
N ARG A 24 34.74 -0.05 16.35
CA ARG A 24 34.17 0.88 15.34
C ARG A 24 32.68 0.70 15.12
N TYR A 25 32.21 -0.52 15.22
CA TYR A 25 30.78 -0.90 15.13
C TYR A 25 29.90 -0.26 16.23
N ALA A 26 30.38 -0.14 17.47
CA ALA A 26 29.59 0.48 18.55
C ALA A 26 29.42 1.98 18.34
N ARG A 27 30.42 2.66 17.78
CA ARG A 27 30.33 4.10 17.43
C ARG A 27 29.42 4.34 16.24
N LEU A 28 29.43 3.45 15.25
CA LEU A 28 28.52 3.52 14.12
C LEU A 28 27.08 3.27 14.56
N GLN A 29 26.84 2.26 15.41
CA GLN A 29 25.54 1.99 16.01
C GLN A 29 25.00 3.17 16.82
N GLN A 30 25.85 3.86 17.60
CA GLN A 30 25.44 5.04 18.35
C GLN A 30 25.09 6.24 17.46
N ARG A 31 25.84 6.45 16.37
CA ARG A 31 25.53 7.51 15.39
C ARG A 31 24.23 7.25 14.66
N ILE A 32 24.01 6.00 14.20
CA ILE A 32 22.76 5.58 13.55
C ILE A 32 21.59 5.69 14.54
N ALA A 33 21.76 5.21 15.78
CA ALA A 33 20.74 5.31 16.81
C ALA A 33 20.35 6.77 17.13
N GLY A 34 21.33 7.69 17.14
CA GLY A 34 21.07 9.11 17.36
C GLY A 34 20.32 9.78 16.20
N LEU A 35 20.65 9.45 14.95
CA LEU A 35 19.98 9.99 13.75
C LEU A 35 18.52 9.53 13.65
N PHE A 36 18.20 8.31 14.06
CA PHE A 36 16.87 7.70 13.90
C PHE A 36 16.08 7.56 15.20
N ASN A 37 16.53 8.21 16.28
CA ASN A 37 15.90 8.16 17.62
C ASN A 37 15.65 6.72 18.12
N LEU A 38 16.62 5.81 17.87
CA LEU A 38 16.57 4.41 18.25
C LEU A 38 17.08 4.24 19.69
N ARG A 39 16.33 3.51 20.50
CA ARG A 39 16.78 3.10 21.85
C ARG A 39 17.72 1.89 21.76
N ARG A 40 18.53 1.66 22.80
CA ARG A 40 19.43 0.51 22.86
C ARG A 40 18.65 -0.80 22.74
N GLY A 41 19.04 -1.67 21.81
CA GLY A 41 18.40 -2.97 21.55
C GLY A 41 17.26 -2.94 20.50
N GLU A 42 16.84 -1.77 19.98
CA GLU A 42 15.80 -1.68 18.96
C GLU A 42 16.34 -1.85 17.53
N LEU A 43 17.64 -1.66 17.31
CA LEU A 43 18.24 -1.67 15.97
C LEU A 43 18.06 -3.03 15.27
N ALA A 44 18.37 -4.14 15.94
CA ALA A 44 18.28 -5.47 15.34
C ALA A 44 16.82 -5.85 14.97
N PRO A 45 15.80 -5.69 15.86
CA PRO A 45 14.41 -5.91 15.48
C PRO A 45 13.94 -5.04 14.31
N VAL A 46 14.34 -3.77 14.27
CA VAL A 46 13.96 -2.84 13.17
C VAL A 46 14.59 -3.26 11.85
N LEU A 47 15.87 -3.62 11.84
CA LEU A 47 16.55 -4.07 10.62
C LEU A 47 15.96 -5.38 10.10
N VAL A 48 15.69 -6.35 10.98
CA VAL A 48 15.06 -7.62 10.58
C VAL A 48 13.64 -7.40 10.09
N ALA A 49 12.86 -6.54 10.74
CA ALA A 49 11.51 -6.18 10.28
C ALA A 49 11.55 -5.44 8.93
N GLY A 50 12.53 -4.54 8.73
CA GLY A 50 12.74 -3.85 7.47
C GLY A 50 13.15 -4.79 6.34
N LEU A 51 14.05 -5.75 6.61
CA LEU A 51 14.44 -6.77 5.65
C LEU A 51 13.27 -7.74 5.35
N PHE A 52 12.48 -8.09 6.34
CA PHE A 52 11.27 -8.88 6.14
C PHE A 52 10.31 -8.14 5.21
N PHE A 53 10.06 -6.85 5.44
CA PHE A 53 9.20 -6.05 4.57
C PHE A 53 9.77 -5.88 3.16
N PHE A 54 11.09 -5.73 3.05
CA PHE A 54 11.80 -5.76 1.76
C PHE A 54 11.49 -7.04 0.98
N CYS A 55 11.65 -8.22 1.58
CA CYS A 55 11.39 -9.50 0.92
C CYS A 55 9.93 -9.63 0.47
N ILE A 56 8.99 -9.25 1.35
CA ILE A 56 7.56 -9.33 1.04
C ILE A 56 7.18 -8.41 -0.12
N LEU A 57 7.65 -7.16 -0.11
CA LEU A 57 7.35 -6.21 -1.17
C LEU A 57 8.11 -6.52 -2.47
N THR A 58 9.30 -7.10 -2.37
CA THR A 58 10.03 -7.62 -3.55
C THR A 58 9.20 -8.71 -4.23
N ALA A 59 8.75 -9.74 -3.50
CA ALA A 59 7.91 -10.79 -4.06
C ALA A 59 6.64 -10.25 -4.69
N LEU A 60 5.93 -9.38 -3.96
CA LEU A 60 4.67 -8.80 -4.42
C LEU A 60 4.83 -7.96 -5.69
N GLN A 61 5.81 -7.08 -5.70
CA GLN A 61 5.99 -6.12 -6.79
C GLN A 61 6.68 -6.74 -8.02
N MET A 62 7.44 -7.82 -7.84
CA MET A 62 8.01 -8.63 -8.92
C MET A 62 6.92 -9.42 -9.65
N LEU A 63 5.93 -9.95 -8.94
CA LEU A 63 4.83 -10.72 -9.52
C LEU A 63 3.78 -9.85 -10.22
N ARG A 64 3.72 -8.56 -9.93
CA ARG A 64 2.72 -7.66 -10.49
C ARG A 64 2.80 -7.53 -12.02
N PRO A 65 3.96 -7.26 -12.64
CA PRO A 65 4.09 -7.26 -14.10
C PRO A 65 3.80 -8.63 -14.72
N ALA A 66 4.24 -9.73 -14.10
CA ALA A 66 3.93 -11.08 -14.56
C ALA A 66 2.41 -11.36 -14.53
N ARG A 67 1.70 -10.92 -13.47
CA ARG A 67 0.24 -11.00 -13.40
C ARG A 67 -0.44 -10.28 -14.56
N ASP A 68 0.00 -9.04 -14.84
CA ASP A 68 -0.60 -8.22 -15.89
C ASP A 68 -0.33 -8.82 -17.27
N ALA A 69 0.89 -9.28 -17.54
CA ALA A 69 1.27 -9.94 -18.80
C ALA A 69 0.49 -11.24 -19.03
N LEU A 70 0.43 -12.14 -18.04
CA LEU A 70 -0.36 -13.38 -18.09
C LEU A 70 -1.86 -13.11 -18.23
N GLY A 71 -2.37 -12.06 -17.60
CA GLY A 71 -3.76 -11.63 -17.75
C GLY A 71 -4.08 -11.19 -19.19
N MET A 72 -3.11 -10.62 -19.90
CA MET A 72 -3.24 -10.10 -21.26
C MET A 72 -3.16 -11.18 -22.34
N GLU A 73 -2.72 -12.42 -22.05
CA GLU A 73 -2.56 -13.48 -23.04
C GLU A 73 -3.84 -13.80 -23.83
N ARG A 74 -4.99 -13.62 -23.21
CA ARG A 74 -6.30 -13.79 -23.88
C ARG A 74 -6.93 -12.45 -24.31
N GLY A 75 -6.08 -11.44 -24.46
CA GLY A 75 -6.49 -10.08 -24.83
C GLY A 75 -6.91 -9.23 -23.63
N ILE A 76 -6.81 -7.92 -23.80
CA ILE A 76 -7.16 -6.91 -22.77
C ILE A 76 -8.63 -7.00 -22.36
N GLU A 77 -9.51 -7.40 -23.28
CA GLU A 77 -10.93 -7.62 -23.03
C GLU A 77 -11.17 -8.61 -21.88
N SER A 78 -10.35 -9.66 -21.78
CA SER A 78 -10.44 -10.64 -20.71
C SER A 78 -10.15 -10.02 -19.34
N ILE A 79 -9.23 -9.05 -19.24
CA ILE A 79 -8.88 -8.39 -17.98
C ILE A 79 -10.07 -7.61 -17.41
N ARG A 80 -10.92 -7.03 -18.25
CA ARG A 80 -12.13 -6.32 -17.78
C ARG A 80 -13.06 -7.25 -16.99
N TRP A 81 -13.21 -8.49 -17.43
CA TRP A 81 -13.96 -9.51 -16.69
C TRP A 81 -13.23 -9.98 -15.42
N LEU A 82 -11.88 -10.03 -15.45
CA LEU A 82 -11.08 -10.36 -14.28
C LEU A 82 -11.20 -9.29 -13.16
N PHE A 83 -11.50 -8.03 -13.49
CA PHE A 83 -11.83 -7.01 -12.49
C PHE A 83 -13.09 -7.37 -11.70
N ILE A 84 -14.13 -7.88 -12.36
CA ILE A 84 -15.34 -8.37 -11.68
C ILE A 84 -14.97 -9.57 -10.80
N GLY A 85 -14.27 -10.56 -11.35
CA GLY A 85 -13.81 -11.73 -10.58
C GLY A 85 -12.98 -11.34 -9.35
N THR A 86 -12.06 -10.39 -9.51
CA THR A 86 -11.24 -9.85 -8.43
C THR A 86 -12.08 -9.16 -7.36
N ALA A 87 -13.08 -8.35 -7.77
CA ALA A 87 -13.97 -7.68 -6.82
C ALA A 87 -14.78 -8.69 -6.01
N VAL A 88 -15.41 -9.67 -6.68
CA VAL A 88 -16.20 -10.73 -6.02
C VAL A 88 -15.33 -11.55 -5.06
N VAL A 89 -14.19 -12.05 -5.53
CA VAL A 89 -13.29 -12.87 -4.70
C VAL A 89 -12.77 -12.09 -3.51
N THR A 90 -12.37 -10.82 -3.69
CA THR A 90 -11.90 -9.99 -2.58
C THR A 90 -12.99 -9.76 -1.53
N LEU A 91 -14.24 -9.54 -1.95
CA LEU A 91 -15.37 -9.35 -1.03
C LEU A 91 -15.67 -10.63 -0.22
N LEU A 92 -15.58 -11.80 -0.87
CA LEU A 92 -15.82 -13.09 -0.22
C LEU A 92 -14.67 -13.49 0.72
N VAL A 93 -13.43 -13.16 0.38
CA VAL A 93 -12.25 -13.55 1.14
C VAL A 93 -12.01 -12.67 2.37
N ASN A 94 -12.45 -11.41 2.38
CA ASN A 94 -12.28 -10.51 3.52
C ASN A 94 -12.88 -11.06 4.84
N PRO A 95 -14.13 -11.55 4.90
CA PRO A 95 -14.69 -12.16 6.11
C PRO A 95 -13.94 -13.45 6.52
N LEU A 96 -13.52 -14.25 5.52
CA LEU A 96 -12.75 -15.47 5.75
C LEU A 96 -11.41 -15.16 6.42
N PHE A 97 -10.73 -14.09 5.99
CA PHE A 97 -9.50 -13.62 6.62
C PHE A 97 -9.73 -13.29 8.11
N GLY A 98 -10.76 -12.50 8.43
CA GLY A 98 -11.08 -12.15 9.81
C GLY A 98 -11.34 -13.38 10.68
N TRP A 99 -12.07 -14.36 10.15
CA TRP A 99 -12.32 -15.63 10.82
C TRP A 99 -11.04 -16.45 11.04
N LEU A 100 -10.16 -16.50 10.04
CA LEU A 100 -8.90 -17.27 10.10
C LEU A 100 -7.94 -16.66 11.14
N VAL A 101 -7.80 -15.33 11.16
CA VAL A 101 -6.96 -14.61 12.14
C VAL A 101 -7.43 -14.86 13.58
N SER A 102 -8.75 -14.98 13.81
CA SER A 102 -9.30 -15.21 15.14
C SER A 102 -9.07 -16.64 15.68
N ARG A 103 -8.74 -17.60 14.82
CA ARG A 103 -8.63 -19.04 15.16
C ARG A 103 -7.20 -19.55 15.31
N LEU A 104 -6.22 -18.97 14.63
CA LEU A 104 -4.87 -19.52 14.56
C LEU A 104 -3.90 -18.77 15.49
N ARG A 105 -2.94 -19.50 16.07
CA ARG A 105 -1.80 -18.88 16.77
C ARG A 105 -0.95 -18.10 15.76
N ARG A 106 -0.53 -16.90 16.10
CA ARG A 106 0.06 -15.90 15.17
C ARG A 106 1.23 -16.41 14.35
N LEU A 107 2.21 -17.10 14.94
CA LEU A 107 3.35 -17.65 14.20
C LEU A 107 2.96 -18.78 13.25
N GLN A 108 2.03 -19.63 13.67
CA GLN A 108 1.49 -20.69 12.81
C GLN A 108 0.71 -20.10 11.65
N PHE A 109 -0.05 -19.02 11.91
CA PHE A 109 -0.78 -18.29 10.88
C PHE A 109 0.14 -17.66 9.83
N ILE A 110 1.26 -17.03 10.25
CA ILE A 110 2.25 -16.44 9.34
C ILE A 110 2.90 -17.51 8.47
N GLY A 111 3.41 -18.59 9.10
CA GLY A 111 4.04 -19.70 8.39
C GLY A 111 3.09 -20.40 7.43
N ALA A 112 1.86 -20.68 7.87
CA ALA A 112 0.82 -21.29 7.04
C ALA A 112 0.42 -20.40 5.86
N THR A 113 0.22 -19.10 6.10
CA THR A 113 -0.19 -18.15 5.05
C THR A 113 0.90 -17.98 3.99
N TYR A 114 2.11 -17.63 4.38
CA TYR A 114 3.20 -17.47 3.40
C TYR A 114 3.62 -18.80 2.77
N GLY A 115 3.58 -19.90 3.53
CA GLY A 115 3.84 -21.25 3.00
C GLY A 115 2.80 -21.66 1.96
N PHE A 116 1.52 -21.42 2.22
CA PHE A 116 0.43 -21.64 1.26
C PHE A 116 0.64 -20.85 -0.02
N PHE A 117 0.98 -19.55 0.09
CA PHE A 117 1.21 -18.72 -1.08
C PHE A 117 2.49 -19.13 -1.82
N ALA A 118 3.56 -19.50 -1.13
CA ALA A 118 4.78 -20.00 -1.77
C ALA A 118 4.50 -21.32 -2.53
N LEU A 119 3.77 -22.25 -1.92
CA LEU A 119 3.39 -23.50 -2.56
C LEU A 119 2.46 -23.29 -3.76
N SER A 120 1.50 -22.37 -3.67
CA SER A 120 0.63 -22.05 -4.80
C SER A 120 1.38 -21.38 -5.96
N LEU A 121 2.41 -20.58 -5.68
CA LEU A 121 3.30 -20.04 -6.73
C LEU A 121 4.05 -21.15 -7.46
N VAL A 122 4.57 -22.15 -6.74
CA VAL A 122 5.18 -23.33 -7.35
C VAL A 122 4.16 -24.10 -8.19
N GLY A 123 2.92 -24.24 -7.71
CA GLY A 123 1.82 -24.86 -8.47
C GLY A 123 1.50 -24.10 -9.77
N PHE A 124 1.39 -22.78 -9.72
CA PHE A 124 1.18 -21.96 -10.92
C PHE A 124 2.37 -22.04 -11.90
N TRP A 125 3.59 -22.02 -11.38
CA TRP A 125 4.77 -22.25 -12.21
C TRP A 125 4.69 -23.59 -12.94
N ALA A 126 4.38 -24.67 -12.23
CA ALA A 126 4.27 -25.99 -12.82
C ALA A 126 3.17 -26.05 -13.90
N LEU A 127 2.02 -25.41 -13.66
CA LEU A 127 0.93 -25.33 -14.64
C LEU A 127 1.35 -24.53 -15.89
N LEU A 128 2.07 -23.43 -15.72
CA LEU A 128 2.52 -22.60 -16.84
C LEU A 128 3.60 -23.29 -17.70
N VAL A 129 4.46 -24.11 -17.08
CA VAL A 129 5.58 -24.77 -17.79
C VAL A 129 5.15 -26.12 -18.40
N PHE A 130 4.39 -26.94 -17.66
CA PHE A 130 4.08 -28.32 -18.04
C PHE A 130 2.70 -28.49 -18.67
N ALA A 131 1.80 -27.50 -18.55
CA ALA A 131 0.47 -27.56 -19.13
C ALA A 131 0.26 -26.40 -20.14
N PRO A 132 0.93 -26.41 -21.31
CA PRO A 132 0.83 -25.35 -22.30
C PRO A 132 -0.54 -25.27 -22.96
N GLY A 133 -0.77 -24.22 -23.74
CA GLY A 133 -2.00 -24.01 -24.50
C GLY A 133 -3.16 -23.50 -23.66
N ALA A 134 -4.36 -24.03 -23.89
CA ALA A 134 -5.58 -23.51 -23.26
C ALA A 134 -5.58 -23.58 -21.72
N VAL A 135 -4.89 -24.55 -21.13
CA VAL A 135 -4.76 -24.70 -19.68
C VAL A 135 -3.80 -23.65 -19.13
N GLY A 136 -2.65 -23.43 -19.77
CA GLY A 136 -1.69 -22.38 -19.39
C GLY A 136 -2.34 -20.98 -19.40
N ALA A 137 -3.01 -20.62 -20.48
CA ALA A 137 -3.71 -19.34 -20.60
C ALA A 137 -4.83 -19.14 -19.55
N ARG A 138 -5.57 -20.21 -19.20
CA ARG A 138 -6.55 -20.17 -18.10
C ARG A 138 -5.87 -20.03 -16.74
N SER A 139 -4.73 -20.70 -16.53
CA SER A 139 -3.94 -20.59 -15.30
C SER A 139 -3.46 -19.17 -15.07
N GLY A 140 -3.04 -18.44 -16.12
CA GLY A 140 -2.68 -17.03 -16.06
C GLY A 140 -3.86 -16.13 -15.60
N GLN A 141 -5.09 -16.41 -16.05
CA GLN A 141 -6.27 -15.68 -15.59
C GLN A 141 -6.62 -15.97 -14.14
N VAL A 142 -6.54 -17.23 -13.73
CA VAL A 142 -6.73 -17.62 -12.31
C VAL A 142 -5.66 -16.98 -11.45
N PHE A 143 -4.39 -16.95 -11.91
CA PHE A 143 -3.30 -16.27 -11.24
C PHE A 143 -3.56 -14.77 -11.06
N TYR A 144 -4.16 -14.11 -12.05
CA TYR A 144 -4.53 -12.70 -11.97
C TYR A 144 -5.46 -12.41 -10.79
N VAL A 145 -6.53 -13.19 -10.64
CA VAL A 145 -7.48 -13.06 -9.53
C VAL A 145 -6.85 -13.46 -8.20
N TRP A 146 -6.12 -14.59 -8.17
CA TRP A 146 -5.40 -15.10 -7.01
C TRP A 146 -4.41 -14.07 -6.46
N PHE A 147 -3.71 -13.33 -7.33
CA PHE A 147 -2.76 -12.29 -6.93
C PHE A 147 -3.41 -11.20 -6.06
N SER A 148 -4.69 -10.92 -6.25
CA SER A 148 -5.40 -9.92 -5.44
C SER A 148 -5.60 -10.42 -4.00
N VAL A 149 -5.88 -11.71 -3.84
CA VAL A 149 -5.94 -12.37 -2.53
C VAL A 149 -4.55 -12.41 -1.88
N PHE A 150 -3.55 -12.80 -2.64
CA PHE A 150 -2.15 -12.82 -2.22
C PHE A 150 -1.70 -11.45 -1.69
N ASN A 151 -1.91 -10.38 -2.46
CA ASN A 151 -1.57 -9.00 -2.08
C ASN A 151 -2.24 -8.58 -0.76
N LEU A 152 -3.52 -8.91 -0.60
CA LEU A 152 -4.28 -8.58 0.60
C LEU A 152 -3.69 -9.29 1.83
N PHE A 153 -3.58 -10.61 1.79
CA PHE A 153 -3.15 -11.41 2.93
C PHE A 153 -1.71 -11.13 3.34
N VAL A 154 -0.79 -11.13 2.38
CA VAL A 154 0.64 -10.96 2.64
C VAL A 154 0.92 -9.63 3.33
N THR A 155 0.27 -8.57 2.88
CA THR A 155 0.43 -7.24 3.49
C THR A 155 -0.23 -7.17 4.88
N MET A 156 -1.44 -7.72 5.04
CA MET A 156 -2.14 -7.70 6.32
C MET A 156 -1.42 -8.51 7.40
N VAL A 157 -0.92 -9.70 7.05
CA VAL A 157 -0.16 -10.57 7.96
C VAL A 157 1.14 -9.92 8.43
N PHE A 158 1.85 -9.21 7.52
CA PHE A 158 3.03 -8.45 7.88
C PHE A 158 2.72 -7.38 8.93
N TRP A 159 1.73 -6.51 8.69
CA TRP A 159 1.38 -5.43 9.62
C TRP A 159 0.81 -5.96 10.94
N ALA A 160 0.06 -7.06 10.92
CA ALA A 160 -0.42 -7.72 12.12
C ALA A 160 0.75 -8.18 13.01
N LEU A 161 1.78 -8.81 12.43
CA LEU A 161 2.98 -9.21 13.18
C LEU A 161 3.69 -8.00 13.80
N LEU A 162 3.84 -6.91 13.06
CA LEU A 162 4.49 -5.71 13.58
C LEU A 162 3.72 -5.09 14.74
N ALA A 163 2.39 -4.99 14.61
CA ALA A 163 1.53 -4.47 15.67
C ALA A 163 1.63 -5.30 16.97
N ASP A 164 1.94 -6.60 16.84
CA ASP A 164 2.12 -7.48 18.01
C ASP A 164 3.49 -7.38 18.66
N ARG A 165 4.52 -7.00 17.89
CA ARG A 165 5.92 -7.02 18.35
C ARG A 165 6.44 -5.66 18.78
N PHE A 166 5.81 -4.59 18.33
CA PHE A 166 6.18 -3.22 18.67
C PHE A 166 5.04 -2.54 19.41
N SER A 167 5.36 -1.86 20.50
CA SER A 167 4.39 -1.06 21.25
C SER A 167 3.87 0.12 20.40
N SER A 168 2.73 0.69 20.79
CA SER A 168 2.17 1.88 20.11
C SER A 168 3.15 3.04 20.04
N GLU A 169 3.95 3.27 21.09
CA GLU A 169 5.01 4.29 21.12
C GLU A 169 6.14 3.96 20.15
N GLN A 170 6.59 2.70 20.14
CA GLN A 170 7.60 2.22 19.18
C GLN A 170 7.10 2.29 17.75
N GLY A 171 5.84 1.92 17.50
CA GLY A 171 5.21 1.99 16.17
C GLY A 171 5.27 3.39 15.58
N LYS A 172 4.93 4.42 16.36
CA LYS A 172 4.99 5.83 15.90
C LYS A 172 6.39 6.28 15.47
N ARG A 173 7.45 5.71 16.05
CA ARG A 173 8.84 6.06 15.72
C ARG A 173 9.47 5.14 14.67
N LEU A 174 9.21 3.83 14.75
CA LEU A 174 9.98 2.82 14.05
C LEU A 174 9.32 2.33 12.75
N PHE A 175 7.99 2.43 12.63
CA PHE A 175 7.29 1.95 11.42
C PHE A 175 7.68 2.70 10.15
N ALA A 176 8.00 4.00 10.27
CA ALA A 176 8.52 4.76 9.14
C ALA A 176 9.88 4.21 8.66
N LEU A 177 10.75 3.82 9.60
CA LEU A 177 12.06 3.25 9.29
C LEU A 177 11.94 1.84 8.67
N ILE A 178 11.04 1.01 9.23
CA ILE A 178 10.73 -0.31 8.67
C ILE A 178 10.14 -0.18 7.26
N ALA A 179 9.32 0.84 7.00
CA ALA A 179 8.72 1.11 5.70
C ALA A 179 9.76 1.43 4.60
N VAL A 180 10.94 1.93 4.97
CA VAL A 180 12.05 2.11 4.02
C VAL A 180 12.43 0.77 3.36
N GLY A 181 12.48 -0.32 4.13
CA GLY A 181 12.72 -1.67 3.59
C GLY A 181 11.68 -2.03 2.53
N GLY A 182 10.40 -1.78 2.82
CA GLY A 182 9.32 -1.98 1.85
C GLY A 182 9.46 -1.13 0.58
N THR A 183 9.85 0.14 0.72
CA THR A 183 10.08 1.03 -0.42
C THR A 183 11.22 0.51 -1.32
N LEU A 184 12.31 0.08 -0.71
CA LEU A 184 13.43 -0.54 -1.44
C LEU A 184 12.99 -1.84 -2.14
N GLY A 185 12.20 -2.68 -1.47
CA GLY A 185 11.63 -3.89 -2.06
C GLY A 185 10.68 -3.59 -3.22
N ALA A 186 9.90 -2.50 -3.11
CA ALA A 186 8.99 -2.08 -4.16
C ALA A 186 9.69 -1.54 -5.42
N ILE A 187 10.94 -1.10 -5.32
CA ILE A 187 11.79 -0.73 -6.47
C ILE A 187 12.56 -1.95 -6.96
N PHE A 188 13.15 -2.71 -6.05
CA PHE A 188 13.99 -3.86 -6.36
C PHE A 188 13.20 -5.00 -7.03
N GLY A 189 11.95 -5.26 -6.61
CA GLY A 189 11.11 -6.31 -7.18
C GLY A 189 10.87 -6.15 -8.69
N PRO A 190 10.35 -5.02 -9.17
CA PRO A 190 10.19 -4.76 -10.59
C PRO A 190 11.53 -4.72 -11.36
N TRP A 191 12.59 -4.15 -10.77
CA TRP A 191 13.92 -4.22 -11.36
C TRP A 191 14.36 -5.66 -11.58
N LEU A 192 14.22 -6.51 -10.58
CA LEU A 192 14.56 -7.93 -10.69
C LEU A 192 13.69 -8.64 -11.73
N ALA A 193 12.39 -8.33 -11.78
CA ALA A 193 11.49 -8.86 -12.79
C ALA A 193 11.91 -8.48 -14.21
N SER A 194 12.31 -7.21 -14.44
CA SER A 194 12.76 -6.75 -15.77
C SER A 194 14.03 -7.45 -16.25
N GLN A 195 14.95 -7.80 -15.32
CA GLN A 195 16.17 -8.54 -15.68
C GLN A 195 15.92 -10.03 -15.91
N LEU A 196 15.07 -10.64 -15.08
CA LEU A 196 14.88 -12.08 -15.09
C LEU A 196 13.84 -12.57 -16.10
N SER A 197 12.88 -11.72 -16.51
CA SER A 197 11.84 -12.13 -17.45
C SER A 197 12.42 -12.56 -18.82
N GLU A 198 13.41 -11.84 -19.34
CA GLU A 198 14.06 -12.17 -20.59
C GLU A 198 15.08 -13.34 -20.46
N LEU A 199 15.72 -13.48 -19.29
CA LEU A 199 16.73 -14.50 -19.06
C LEU A 199 16.16 -15.88 -18.74
N LEU A 200 15.12 -15.93 -17.90
CA LEU A 200 14.57 -17.16 -17.33
C LEU A 200 13.10 -17.40 -17.70
N GLY A 201 12.50 -16.43 -18.34
CA GLY A 201 11.06 -16.43 -18.66
C GLY A 201 10.16 -15.98 -17.49
N THR A 202 8.99 -15.50 -17.85
CA THR A 202 7.97 -15.03 -16.89
C THR A 202 7.58 -16.08 -15.84
N PRO A 203 7.42 -17.39 -16.16
CA PRO A 203 7.10 -18.40 -15.15
C PRO A 203 8.15 -18.52 -14.04
N ALA A 204 9.44 -18.36 -14.36
CA ALA A 204 10.51 -18.47 -13.36
C ALA A 204 10.42 -17.39 -12.27
N LEU A 205 9.83 -16.22 -12.55
CA LEU A 205 9.60 -15.18 -11.56
C LEU A 205 8.73 -15.67 -10.39
N LEU A 206 7.83 -16.62 -10.64
CA LEU A 206 6.99 -17.20 -9.60
C LEU A 206 7.81 -17.99 -8.58
N LEU A 207 8.84 -18.73 -9.05
CA LEU A 207 9.75 -19.47 -8.17
C LEU A 207 10.64 -18.53 -7.35
N VAL A 208 11.16 -17.48 -7.99
CA VAL A 208 11.97 -16.46 -7.29
C VAL A 208 11.14 -15.76 -6.20
N ALA A 209 9.89 -15.40 -6.51
CA ALA A 209 8.97 -14.83 -5.53
C ALA A 209 8.67 -15.79 -4.37
N ALA A 210 8.47 -17.09 -4.66
CA ALA A 210 8.31 -18.11 -3.63
C ALA A 210 9.54 -18.16 -2.70
N GLY A 211 10.75 -18.06 -3.26
CA GLY A 211 12.00 -17.96 -2.49
C GLY A 211 12.03 -16.77 -1.54
N PHE A 212 11.60 -15.57 -2.01
CA PHE A 212 11.48 -14.39 -1.15
C PHE A 212 10.43 -14.56 -0.05
N LEU A 213 9.31 -15.27 -0.30
CA LEU A 213 8.32 -15.57 0.73
C LEU A 213 8.87 -16.52 1.79
N LEU A 214 9.62 -17.56 1.38
CA LEU A 214 10.27 -18.49 2.31
C LEU A 214 11.33 -17.76 3.16
N LEU A 215 12.13 -16.89 2.55
CA LEU A 215 13.04 -16.01 3.29
C LEU A 215 12.27 -15.10 4.25
N GLY A 216 11.12 -14.58 3.84
CA GLY A 216 10.21 -13.82 4.68
C GLY A 216 9.73 -14.60 5.92
N ILE A 217 9.38 -15.87 5.77
CA ILE A 217 9.04 -16.76 6.90
C ILE A 217 10.22 -16.87 7.88
N ALA A 218 11.44 -17.13 7.37
CA ALA A 218 12.63 -17.22 8.20
C ALA A 218 12.91 -15.93 8.98
N LEU A 219 12.76 -14.77 8.32
CA LEU A 219 12.94 -13.45 8.93
C LEU A 219 11.85 -13.14 9.96
N ALA A 220 10.59 -13.49 9.68
CA ALA A 220 9.51 -13.36 10.65
C ALA A 220 9.79 -14.20 11.92
N TRP A 221 10.25 -15.42 11.73
CA TRP A 221 10.62 -16.31 12.83
C TRP A 221 11.81 -15.76 13.64
N TRP A 222 12.81 -15.22 12.94
CA TRP A 222 13.94 -14.56 13.58
C TRP A 222 13.52 -13.29 14.34
N LEU A 223 12.67 -12.45 13.75
CA LEU A 223 12.11 -11.26 14.42
C LEU A 223 11.42 -11.63 15.73
N VAL A 224 10.62 -12.68 15.73
CA VAL A 224 9.92 -13.15 16.94
C VAL A 224 10.91 -13.59 18.04
N ARG A 225 12.02 -14.23 17.67
CA ARG A 225 13.05 -14.67 18.62
C ARG A 225 13.82 -13.52 19.25
N ILE A 226 14.19 -12.48 18.46
CA ILE A 226 14.97 -11.34 18.96
C ILE A 226 14.12 -10.28 19.65
N ALA A 227 12.88 -10.09 19.23
CA ALA A 227 11.99 -9.12 19.85
C ALA A 227 11.50 -9.55 21.24
N GLY A 228 11.64 -10.86 21.59
CA GLY A 228 11.20 -11.44 22.86
C GLY A 228 9.69 -11.35 23.07
N ASP A 229 9.18 -12.04 24.09
CA ASP A 229 7.76 -11.94 24.49
C ASP A 229 7.53 -10.66 25.33
N ARG A 230 7.78 -9.48 24.77
CA ARG A 230 7.50 -8.19 25.44
C ARG A 230 6.04 -7.76 25.41
N ALA A 231 5.17 -8.55 24.81
CA ALA A 231 3.77 -8.21 24.58
C ALA A 231 2.80 -8.73 25.66
N THR A 232 3.27 -9.06 26.85
CA THR A 232 2.37 -9.45 27.96
C THR A 232 2.46 -8.50 29.14
N THR A 233 2.14 -7.24 28.92
CA THR A 233 1.59 -6.42 30.01
C THR A 233 0.07 -6.39 29.79
N PRO A 234 -0.74 -6.93 30.71
CA PRO A 234 -2.19 -7.03 30.55
C PRO A 234 -2.94 -5.70 30.44
N THR A 235 -2.27 -4.58 30.65
CA THR A 235 -2.83 -3.23 30.77
C THR A 235 -3.30 -2.60 29.44
N GLN A 236 -3.01 -3.21 28.28
CA GLN A 236 -3.44 -2.67 26.97
C GLN A 236 -4.61 -3.43 26.34
N VAL A 237 -5.06 -4.52 26.95
CA VAL A 237 -6.23 -5.28 26.44
C VAL A 237 -7.53 -4.55 26.78
N ASP A 238 -7.55 -3.76 27.84
CA ASP A 238 -8.76 -3.02 28.27
C ASP A 238 -8.99 -1.76 27.45
N ASP A 239 -7.94 -1.02 27.03
CA ASP A 239 -8.08 0.14 26.15
C ASP A 239 -8.50 -0.23 24.70
N VAL A 240 -8.20 -1.44 24.24
CA VAL A 240 -8.66 -1.96 22.94
C VAL A 240 -10.12 -2.44 23.05
N ARG A 241 -10.53 -2.97 24.21
CA ARG A 241 -11.91 -3.41 24.45
C ARG A 241 -12.90 -2.26 24.59
N ASP A 242 -12.50 -1.11 25.12
CA ASP A 242 -13.32 0.10 25.12
C ASP A 242 -13.47 0.72 23.71
N GLY A 243 -12.56 0.42 22.78
CA GLY A 243 -12.70 0.74 21.36
C GLY A 243 -13.58 -0.22 20.57
N GLU A 244 -13.78 -1.45 21.06
CA GLU A 244 -14.62 -2.52 20.48
C GLU A 244 -16.05 -2.56 21.05
N GLN A 245 -16.65 -1.44 21.33
CA GLN A 245 -18.12 -1.42 21.29
C GLN A 245 -18.50 -1.87 19.88
N ARG A 246 -19.09 -3.07 19.80
CA ARG A 246 -19.63 -3.60 18.55
C ARG A 246 -20.49 -2.51 17.93
N ILE A 247 -19.96 -1.82 16.93
CA ILE A 247 -20.74 -0.92 16.10
C ILE A 247 -21.67 -1.86 15.32
N GLY A 248 -22.76 -2.24 15.97
CA GLY A 248 -23.81 -3.07 15.41
C GLY A 248 -24.44 -2.28 14.28
N GLY A 249 -24.32 -2.78 13.05
CA GLY A 249 -24.96 -2.18 11.89
C GLY A 249 -24.82 -3.11 10.70
N SER A 250 -25.95 -3.40 10.05
CA SER A 250 -25.93 -4.15 8.79
C SER A 250 -25.25 -3.30 7.71
N ALA A 251 -24.68 -3.92 6.65
CA ALA A 251 -24.14 -3.21 5.49
C ALA A 251 -25.16 -2.22 4.90
N TRP A 252 -26.44 -2.48 5.03
CA TRP A 252 -27.54 -1.61 4.64
C TRP A 252 -27.60 -0.30 5.44
N ALA A 253 -27.23 -0.31 6.73
CA ALA A 253 -27.20 0.91 7.54
C ALA A 253 -26.10 1.86 7.05
N GLY A 254 -24.94 1.34 6.63
CA GLY A 254 -23.88 2.13 6.02
C GLY A 254 -24.29 2.71 4.66
N LEU A 255 -24.96 1.93 3.83
CA LEU A 255 -25.47 2.40 2.55
C LEU A 255 -26.49 3.53 2.73
N ARG A 256 -27.43 3.34 3.66
CA ARG A 256 -28.42 4.38 4.02
C ARG A 256 -27.76 5.66 4.54
N ALA A 257 -26.72 5.54 5.39
CA ALA A 257 -25.97 6.70 5.89
C ALA A 257 -25.30 7.48 4.74
N VAL A 258 -24.70 6.79 3.76
CA VAL A 258 -24.09 7.43 2.59
C VAL A 258 -25.12 8.19 1.75
N PHE A 259 -26.28 7.56 1.47
CA PHE A 259 -27.33 8.19 0.64
C PHE A 259 -28.13 9.28 1.37
N SER A 260 -28.18 9.27 2.69
CA SER A 260 -28.92 10.28 3.48
C SER A 260 -28.13 11.59 3.67
N SER A 261 -26.80 11.60 3.43
CA SER A 261 -25.95 12.76 3.61
C SER A 261 -25.33 13.21 2.31
N PRO A 262 -25.66 14.42 1.76
CA PRO A 262 -25.01 14.94 0.55
C PRO A 262 -23.49 15.03 0.67
N TYR A 263 -22.98 15.24 1.89
CA TYR A 263 -21.54 15.27 2.15
C TYR A 263 -20.89 13.89 2.02
N LEU A 264 -21.49 12.85 2.58
CA LEU A 264 -21.01 11.46 2.44
C LEU A 264 -21.16 10.96 1.01
N LEU A 265 -22.24 11.33 0.33
CA LEU A 265 -22.44 11.04 -1.10
C LEU A 265 -21.36 11.73 -1.94
N GLY A 266 -20.96 12.95 -1.59
CA GLY A 266 -19.85 13.65 -2.22
C GLY A 266 -18.51 12.91 -2.00
N ILE A 267 -18.23 12.39 -0.80
CA ILE A 267 -17.04 11.58 -0.55
C ILE A 267 -17.08 10.28 -1.38
N ALA A 268 -18.22 9.62 -1.45
CA ALA A 268 -18.41 8.43 -2.28
C ALA A 268 -18.17 8.73 -3.77
N GLY A 269 -18.75 9.83 -4.28
CA GLY A 269 -18.53 10.30 -5.66
C GLY A 269 -17.06 10.65 -5.94
N TYR A 270 -16.37 11.25 -4.97
CA TYR A 270 -14.93 11.54 -5.07
C TYR A 270 -14.11 10.24 -5.20
N VAL A 271 -14.38 9.24 -4.38
CA VAL A 271 -13.71 7.93 -4.42
C VAL A 271 -14.04 7.19 -5.72
N LEU A 272 -15.30 7.24 -6.16
CA LEU A 272 -15.73 6.63 -7.42
C LEU A 272 -14.99 7.23 -8.62
N ALA A 273 -14.91 8.55 -8.73
CA ALA A 273 -14.16 9.21 -9.80
C ALA A 273 -12.66 8.88 -9.74
N MET A 274 -12.10 8.83 -8.53
CA MET A 274 -10.70 8.45 -8.31
C MET A 274 -10.39 7.04 -8.85
N THR A 275 -11.24 6.06 -8.57
CA THR A 275 -11.02 4.68 -9.00
C THR A 275 -11.26 4.50 -10.49
N ILE A 276 -12.28 5.16 -11.06
CA ILE A 276 -12.52 5.14 -12.51
C ILE A 276 -11.31 5.70 -13.28
N VAL A 277 -10.80 6.88 -12.89
CA VAL A 277 -9.64 7.48 -13.54
C VAL A 277 -8.37 6.64 -13.37
N ALA A 278 -8.15 6.07 -12.17
CA ALA A 278 -7.03 5.16 -11.93
C ALA A 278 -7.12 3.91 -12.81
N THR A 279 -8.33 3.40 -13.05
CA THR A 279 -8.57 2.26 -13.95
C THR A 279 -8.29 2.64 -15.41
N PHE A 280 -8.63 3.85 -15.84
CA PHE A 280 -8.25 4.35 -17.18
C PHE A 280 -6.73 4.42 -17.35
N VAL A 281 -5.98 4.95 -16.37
CA VAL A 281 -4.50 4.92 -16.40
C VAL A 281 -3.98 3.49 -16.53
N TYR A 282 -4.56 2.55 -15.79
CA TYR A 282 -4.16 1.14 -15.83
C TYR A 282 -4.41 0.50 -17.21
N PHE A 283 -5.59 0.67 -17.81
CA PHE A 283 -5.87 0.10 -19.14
C PHE A 283 -5.09 0.79 -20.26
N THR A 284 -4.87 2.11 -20.17
CA THR A 284 -3.99 2.82 -21.09
C THR A 284 -2.57 2.24 -21.08
N ARG A 285 -2.03 1.94 -19.89
CA ARG A 285 -0.74 1.25 -19.75
C ARG A 285 -0.75 -0.10 -20.47
N LEU A 286 -1.77 -0.92 -20.23
CA LEU A 286 -1.86 -2.24 -20.85
C LEU A 286 -1.99 -2.15 -22.37
N GLN A 287 -2.74 -1.19 -22.89
CA GLN A 287 -2.89 -0.98 -24.34
C GLN A 287 -1.56 -0.56 -24.99
N MET A 288 -0.83 0.38 -24.37
CA MET A 288 0.49 0.82 -24.86
C MET A 288 1.48 -0.35 -24.87
N VAL A 289 1.50 -1.16 -23.81
CA VAL A 289 2.40 -2.32 -23.74
C VAL A 289 1.99 -3.39 -24.72
N ALA A 290 0.70 -3.68 -24.90
CA ALA A 290 0.21 -4.65 -25.87
C ALA A 290 0.52 -4.24 -27.33
N ALA A 291 0.53 -2.94 -27.61
CA ALA A 291 0.87 -2.41 -28.93
C ALA A 291 2.40 -2.46 -29.21
N ALA A 292 3.22 -2.40 -28.17
CA ALA A 292 4.68 -2.42 -28.30
C ALA A 292 5.25 -3.83 -28.37
N GLU A 293 4.71 -4.75 -27.54
CA GLU A 293 5.26 -6.10 -27.36
C GLU A 293 4.17 -7.17 -27.47
N SER A 294 4.44 -8.22 -28.25
CA SER A 294 3.55 -9.36 -28.41
C SER A 294 3.97 -10.58 -27.59
N ASP A 295 5.27 -10.72 -27.31
CA ASP A 295 5.83 -11.80 -26.53
C ASP A 295 5.53 -11.63 -25.01
N LEU A 296 5.30 -12.74 -24.31
CA LEU A 296 4.96 -12.74 -22.89
C LEU A 296 6.11 -12.20 -22.02
N ASP A 297 7.34 -12.65 -22.30
CA ASP A 297 8.50 -12.34 -21.47
C ASP A 297 8.96 -10.90 -21.69
N ALA A 298 8.99 -10.44 -22.95
CA ALA A 298 9.24 -9.04 -23.30
C ALA A 298 8.19 -8.11 -22.72
N ARG A 299 6.91 -8.51 -22.79
CA ARG A 299 5.78 -7.76 -22.20
C ARG A 299 5.90 -7.63 -20.68
N THR A 300 6.30 -8.72 -20.02
CA THR A 300 6.57 -8.73 -18.56
C THR A 300 7.74 -7.81 -18.22
N GLY A 301 8.84 -7.87 -18.98
CA GLY A 301 10.01 -7.01 -18.80
C GLY A 301 9.69 -5.52 -18.97
N LEU A 302 8.90 -5.17 -19.99
CA LEU A 302 8.47 -3.79 -20.24
C LEU A 302 7.56 -3.27 -19.11
N LEU A 303 6.57 -4.06 -18.68
CA LEU A 303 5.71 -3.73 -17.55
C LEU A 303 6.51 -3.55 -16.25
N ALA A 304 7.51 -4.41 -16.03
CA ALA A 304 8.40 -4.34 -14.88
C ALA A 304 9.26 -3.08 -14.90
N SER A 305 9.79 -2.71 -16.06
CA SER A 305 10.57 -1.47 -16.25
C SER A 305 9.71 -0.23 -15.96
N ILE A 306 8.48 -0.19 -16.46
CA ILE A 306 7.52 0.89 -16.17
C ILE A 306 7.25 0.97 -14.66
N ASP A 307 6.98 -0.16 -14.01
CA ASP A 307 6.74 -0.19 -12.56
C ASP A 307 7.96 0.27 -11.76
N MET A 308 9.18 -0.14 -12.14
CA MET A 308 10.43 0.28 -11.50
C MET A 308 10.61 1.80 -11.58
N TRP A 309 10.57 2.36 -12.79
CA TRP A 309 10.73 3.81 -12.98
C TRP A 309 9.63 4.62 -12.30
N THR A 310 8.40 4.11 -12.33
CA THR A 310 7.28 4.70 -11.57
C THR A 310 7.57 4.74 -10.08
N GLN A 311 8.07 3.66 -9.48
CA GLN A 311 8.37 3.62 -8.03
C GLN A 311 9.53 4.53 -7.66
N VAL A 312 10.58 4.62 -8.50
CA VAL A 312 11.68 5.57 -8.32
C VAL A 312 11.15 7.01 -8.36
N ALA A 313 10.34 7.34 -9.37
CA ALA A 313 9.76 8.68 -9.50
C ALA A 313 8.80 9.01 -8.33
N VAL A 314 8.00 8.03 -7.87
CA VAL A 314 7.15 8.18 -6.68
C VAL A 314 7.99 8.50 -5.44
N LEU A 315 9.10 7.79 -5.22
CA LEU A 315 10.00 8.04 -4.10
C LEU A 315 10.56 9.47 -4.13
N LEU A 316 11.06 9.92 -5.28
CA LEU A 316 11.60 11.27 -5.47
C LEU A 316 10.53 12.34 -5.22
N LEU A 317 9.33 12.16 -5.78
CA LEU A 317 8.22 13.08 -5.58
C LEU A 317 7.75 13.12 -4.11
N GLN A 318 7.72 11.98 -3.42
CA GLN A 318 7.34 11.93 -2.00
C GLN A 318 8.36 12.64 -1.10
N LEU A 319 9.63 12.52 -1.37
CA LEU A 319 10.68 13.22 -0.62
C LEU A 319 10.60 14.75 -0.77
N THR A 320 10.11 15.23 -1.90
CA THR A 320 10.05 16.67 -2.21
C THR A 320 8.71 17.32 -1.87
N LEU A 321 7.58 16.64 -2.10
CA LEU A 321 6.25 17.25 -2.03
C LEU A 321 5.48 17.07 -0.70
N THR A 322 5.71 15.97 0.03
CA THR A 322 4.69 15.49 0.99
C THR A 322 4.51 16.38 2.23
N GLY A 323 5.55 17.08 2.70
CA GLY A 323 5.48 17.78 3.99
C GLY A 323 4.90 19.20 3.96
N HIS A 324 4.88 19.85 2.82
CA HIS A 324 4.64 21.30 2.71
C HIS A 324 3.26 21.67 2.13
N VAL A 325 2.70 20.82 1.25
CA VAL A 325 1.52 21.18 0.45
C VAL A 325 0.24 21.29 1.30
N ILE A 326 -0.07 20.32 2.15
CA ILE A 326 -1.31 20.35 2.95
C ILE A 326 -1.29 21.52 3.94
N ARG A 327 -0.14 21.76 4.56
CA ARG A 327 0.00 22.86 5.54
C ARG A 327 -0.11 24.24 4.90
N ARG A 328 0.37 24.38 3.64
CA ARG A 328 0.42 25.69 2.98
C ARG A 328 -0.85 26.02 2.17
N PHE A 329 -1.47 25.02 1.54
CA PHE A 329 -2.57 25.24 0.58
C PHE A 329 -3.93 24.72 1.07
N GLY A 330 -3.95 24.02 2.20
CA GLY A 330 -5.18 23.53 2.83
C GLY A 330 -5.77 22.27 2.18
N LEU A 331 -6.85 21.78 2.80
CA LEU A 331 -7.48 20.49 2.46
C LEU A 331 -8.12 20.50 1.07
N ALA A 332 -8.81 21.58 0.71
CA ALA A 332 -9.52 21.68 -0.57
C ALA A 332 -8.56 21.56 -1.77
N PHE A 333 -7.41 22.23 -1.68
CA PHE A 333 -6.37 22.16 -2.71
C PHE A 333 -5.75 20.76 -2.78
N ALA A 334 -5.48 20.13 -1.62
CA ALA A 334 -4.92 18.78 -1.56
C ALA A 334 -5.83 17.74 -2.24
N LEU A 335 -7.16 17.90 -2.12
CA LEU A 335 -8.13 17.04 -2.81
C LEU A 335 -8.23 17.33 -4.31
N ALA A 336 -8.06 18.59 -4.74
CA ALA A 336 -8.13 18.94 -6.15
C ALA A 336 -6.85 18.60 -6.93
N LEU A 337 -5.72 18.43 -6.26
CA LEU A 337 -4.42 18.21 -6.91
C LEU A 337 -4.36 16.89 -7.68
N LEU A 338 -4.94 15.82 -7.16
CA LEU A 338 -4.93 14.51 -7.83
C LEU A 338 -5.70 14.52 -9.16
N PRO A 339 -6.96 15.00 -9.24
CA PRO A 339 -7.65 15.10 -10.51
C PRO A 339 -6.94 16.04 -11.50
N ILE A 340 -6.39 17.17 -11.06
CA ILE A 340 -5.65 18.07 -11.93
C ILE A 340 -4.39 17.39 -12.49
N ALA A 341 -3.63 16.69 -11.63
CA ALA A 341 -2.45 15.94 -12.06
C ALA A 341 -2.80 14.85 -13.10
N ASN A 342 -3.93 14.16 -12.92
CA ASN A 342 -4.41 13.17 -13.91
C ASN A 342 -4.83 13.84 -15.23
N ALA A 343 -5.57 14.95 -15.18
CA ALA A 343 -5.96 15.68 -16.39
C ALA A 343 -4.73 16.12 -17.21
N LEU A 344 -3.77 16.78 -16.55
CA LEU A 344 -2.52 17.21 -17.19
C LEU A 344 -1.68 16.03 -17.69
N GLY A 345 -1.64 14.92 -16.91
CA GLY A 345 -0.92 13.71 -17.30
C GLY A 345 -1.51 13.04 -18.53
N PHE A 346 -2.85 12.94 -18.65
CA PHE A 346 -3.50 12.39 -19.84
C PHE A 346 -3.33 13.31 -21.06
N ILE A 347 -3.39 14.63 -20.89
CA ILE A 347 -3.08 15.58 -21.96
C ILE A 347 -1.63 15.40 -22.43
N GLY A 348 -0.69 15.36 -21.49
CA GLY A 348 0.73 15.11 -21.80
C GLY A 348 0.94 13.77 -22.50
N LEU A 349 0.28 12.70 -22.05
CA LEU A 349 0.37 11.40 -22.68
C LEU A 349 -0.20 11.39 -24.10
N ALA A 350 -1.29 12.11 -24.36
CA ALA A 350 -1.87 12.24 -25.69
C ALA A 350 -0.98 13.04 -26.67
N ILE A 351 -0.25 14.04 -26.15
CA ILE A 351 0.66 14.85 -26.98
C ILE A 351 1.95 14.08 -27.29
N PHE A 352 2.55 13.43 -26.30
CA PHE A 352 3.87 12.81 -26.45
C PHE A 352 3.81 11.32 -26.84
N GLY A 353 2.74 10.59 -26.50
CA GLY A 353 2.55 9.16 -26.83
C GLY A 353 3.65 8.21 -26.33
N SER A 354 4.46 8.63 -25.34
CA SER A 354 5.68 7.91 -24.95
C SER A 354 5.52 7.18 -23.61
N PHE A 355 6.30 6.11 -23.40
CA PHE A 355 6.38 5.43 -22.11
C PHE A 355 6.88 6.35 -20.98
N ALA A 356 7.74 7.33 -21.30
CA ALA A 356 8.19 8.32 -20.31
C ALA A 356 7.02 9.18 -19.81
N ALA A 357 6.10 9.61 -20.70
CA ALA A 357 4.90 10.34 -20.33
C ALA A 357 3.95 9.46 -19.49
N LEU A 358 3.82 8.19 -19.82
CA LEU A 358 3.05 7.21 -19.04
C LEU A 358 3.62 7.03 -17.64
N VAL A 359 4.94 6.83 -17.50
CA VAL A 359 5.63 6.71 -16.22
C VAL A 359 5.43 7.96 -15.37
N LEU A 360 5.51 9.15 -15.98
CA LEU A 360 5.28 10.41 -15.28
C LEU A 360 3.83 10.54 -14.80
N LEU A 361 2.85 10.20 -15.64
CA LEU A 361 1.42 10.17 -15.26
C LEU A 361 1.18 9.22 -14.09
N GLU A 362 1.67 7.97 -14.18
CA GLU A 362 1.53 6.99 -13.09
C GLU A 362 2.24 7.43 -11.80
N ALA A 363 3.43 8.01 -11.92
CA ALA A 363 4.19 8.49 -10.77
C ALA A 363 3.49 9.65 -10.07
N LEU A 364 2.99 10.63 -10.82
CA LEU A 364 2.21 11.74 -10.28
C LEU A 364 0.93 11.24 -9.62
N ASN A 365 0.19 10.34 -10.29
CA ASN A 365 -1.02 9.73 -9.73
C ASN A 365 -0.71 9.04 -8.38
N LYS A 366 0.25 8.12 -8.35
CA LYS A 366 0.60 7.35 -7.14
C LYS A 366 1.20 8.23 -6.04
N ALA A 367 2.07 9.19 -6.37
CA ALA A 367 2.69 10.09 -5.39
C ALA A 367 1.67 11.02 -4.74
N VAL A 368 0.83 11.68 -5.53
CA VAL A 368 -0.21 12.59 -5.03
C VAL A 368 -1.28 11.82 -4.26
N GLN A 369 -1.70 10.66 -4.76
CA GLN A 369 -2.69 9.82 -4.09
C GLN A 369 -2.21 9.37 -2.71
N ARG A 370 -0.97 8.85 -2.61
CA ARG A 370 -0.42 8.33 -1.34
C ARG A 370 0.00 9.44 -0.38
N GLY A 371 0.63 10.50 -0.90
CA GLY A 371 1.22 11.58 -0.10
C GLY A 371 0.23 12.65 0.36
N LEU A 372 -0.78 12.94 -0.45
CA LEU A 372 -1.69 14.07 -0.22
C LEU A 372 -3.16 13.65 -0.15
N THR A 373 -3.66 12.94 -1.16
CA THR A 373 -5.10 12.62 -1.26
C THR A 373 -5.55 11.68 -0.15
N ARG A 374 -4.75 10.66 0.20
CA ARG A 374 -5.11 9.70 1.24
C ARG A 374 -5.27 10.36 2.62
N PRO A 375 -4.30 11.14 3.15
CA PRO A 375 -4.49 11.85 4.42
C PRO A 375 -5.58 12.93 4.33
N ALA A 376 -5.72 13.62 3.19
CA ALA A 376 -6.78 14.60 2.98
C ALA A 376 -8.18 13.95 3.03
N ARG A 377 -8.34 12.77 2.43
CA ARG A 377 -9.58 12.00 2.48
C ARG A 377 -9.92 11.54 3.90
N GLU A 378 -8.92 11.09 4.68
CA GLU A 378 -9.13 10.76 6.09
C GLU A 378 -9.62 11.97 6.90
N ALA A 379 -9.09 13.16 6.62
CA ALA A 379 -9.53 14.39 7.27
C ALA A 379 -10.99 14.75 6.96
N LEU A 380 -11.57 14.34 5.83
CA LEU A 380 -12.99 14.56 5.54
C LEU A 380 -13.92 13.87 6.54
N PHE A 381 -13.49 12.76 7.12
CA PHE A 381 -14.28 12.00 8.08
C PHE A 381 -14.20 12.54 9.53
N THR A 382 -13.38 13.56 9.81
CA THR A 382 -13.23 14.10 11.17
C THR A 382 -14.43 14.91 11.67
N VAL A 383 -15.24 15.43 10.74
CA VAL A 383 -16.43 16.26 11.02
C VAL A 383 -17.75 15.47 10.94
N ILE A 384 -17.67 14.15 11.09
CA ILE A 384 -18.81 13.24 11.02
C ILE A 384 -18.92 12.48 12.34
N SER A 385 -20.14 12.16 12.78
CA SER A 385 -20.38 11.37 13.97
C SER A 385 -19.57 10.05 13.93
N ARG A 386 -19.13 9.55 15.08
CA ARG A 386 -18.34 8.32 15.17
C ARG A 386 -19.05 7.14 14.50
N GLU A 387 -20.34 7.02 14.70
CA GLU A 387 -21.16 5.94 14.17
C GLU A 387 -21.25 5.99 12.64
N ASP A 388 -21.66 7.15 12.08
CA ASP A 388 -21.77 7.33 10.63
C ASP A 388 -20.44 7.21 9.92
N LYS A 389 -19.35 7.70 10.53
CA LYS A 389 -17.99 7.57 10.02
C LYS A 389 -17.61 6.10 9.76
N TYR A 390 -17.78 5.22 10.75
CA TYR A 390 -17.39 3.83 10.58
C TYR A 390 -18.27 3.09 9.57
N LYS A 391 -19.60 3.32 9.62
CA LYS A 391 -20.55 2.72 8.68
C LYS A 391 -20.33 3.19 7.25
N ALA A 392 -20.23 4.50 7.03
CA ALA A 392 -20.00 5.07 5.70
C ALA A 392 -18.62 4.68 5.14
N LYS A 393 -17.56 4.71 5.97
CA LYS A 393 -16.21 4.35 5.54
C LYS A 393 -16.13 2.90 5.10
N ALA A 394 -16.76 1.97 5.81
CA ALA A 394 -16.82 0.57 5.41
C ALA A 394 -17.45 0.39 4.02
N VAL A 395 -18.55 1.11 3.73
CA VAL A 395 -19.22 1.06 2.42
C VAL A 395 -18.36 1.71 1.34
N ILE A 396 -17.80 2.89 1.61
CA ILE A 396 -17.02 3.66 0.62
C ILE A 396 -15.73 2.92 0.27
N ASP A 397 -14.96 2.47 1.26
CA ASP A 397 -13.66 1.83 1.02
C ASP A 397 -13.79 0.39 0.48
N THR A 398 -14.95 -0.24 0.61
CA THR A 398 -15.17 -1.60 0.11
C THR A 398 -16.00 -1.60 -1.17
N PHE A 399 -17.25 -1.14 -1.11
CA PHE A 399 -18.19 -1.27 -2.23
C PHE A 399 -17.99 -0.18 -3.29
N VAL A 400 -17.86 1.10 -2.87
CA VAL A 400 -17.69 2.20 -3.84
C VAL A 400 -16.34 2.08 -4.54
N TYR A 401 -15.28 1.75 -3.81
CA TYR A 401 -13.96 1.57 -4.38
C TYR A 401 -13.95 0.44 -5.42
N ARG A 402 -14.44 -0.76 -5.06
CA ARG A 402 -14.48 -1.91 -5.98
C ARG A 402 -15.48 -1.72 -7.12
N GLY A 403 -16.63 -1.11 -6.83
CA GLY A 403 -17.60 -0.73 -7.86
C GLY A 403 -17.02 0.24 -8.89
N GLY A 404 -16.20 1.19 -8.43
CA GLY A 404 -15.51 2.13 -9.31
C GLY A 404 -14.42 1.47 -10.18
N ASP A 405 -13.66 0.51 -9.62
CA ASP A 405 -12.72 -0.29 -10.42
C ASP A 405 -13.43 -1.03 -11.54
N VAL A 406 -14.53 -1.72 -11.22
CA VAL A 406 -15.34 -2.46 -12.22
C VAL A 406 -15.99 -1.53 -13.21
N ALA A 407 -16.63 -0.44 -12.75
CA ALA A 407 -17.28 0.53 -13.64
C ALA A 407 -16.26 1.18 -14.58
N GLY A 408 -15.09 1.58 -14.08
CA GLY A 408 -14.00 2.13 -14.88
C GLY A 408 -13.54 1.17 -15.98
N ALA A 409 -13.39 -0.13 -15.66
CA ALA A 409 -12.99 -1.14 -16.62
C ALA A 409 -14.04 -1.34 -17.73
N GLN A 410 -15.34 -1.34 -17.38
CA GLN A 410 -16.41 -1.49 -18.36
C GLN A 410 -16.59 -0.24 -19.21
N VAL A 411 -16.53 0.96 -18.62
CA VAL A 411 -16.63 2.23 -19.36
C VAL A 411 -15.46 2.38 -20.33
N GLU A 412 -14.23 2.10 -19.90
CA GLU A 412 -13.05 2.12 -20.77
C GLU A 412 -13.21 1.13 -21.93
N GLY A 413 -13.72 -0.08 -21.67
CA GLY A 413 -14.01 -1.07 -22.71
C GLY A 413 -15.07 -0.60 -23.71
N LEU A 414 -16.10 0.06 -23.24
CA LEU A 414 -17.12 0.64 -24.11
C LEU A 414 -16.54 1.74 -25.01
N LEU A 415 -15.74 2.64 -24.46
CA LEU A 415 -15.05 3.70 -25.20
C LEU A 415 -14.12 3.11 -26.28
N GLY A 416 -13.37 2.03 -25.93
CA GLY A 416 -12.52 1.31 -26.87
C GLY A 416 -13.33 0.69 -28.05
N ARG A 417 -14.50 0.09 -27.77
CA ARG A 417 -15.40 -0.45 -28.81
C ARG A 417 -15.99 0.64 -29.70
N LEU A 418 -16.15 1.87 -29.20
CA LEU A 418 -16.57 3.03 -29.98
C LEU A 418 -15.41 3.64 -30.80
N GLY A 419 -14.23 2.98 -30.85
CA GLY A 419 -13.08 3.41 -31.63
C GLY A 419 -12.30 4.57 -31.01
N MET A 420 -12.52 4.88 -29.74
CA MET A 420 -11.76 5.93 -29.04
C MET A 420 -10.37 5.45 -28.71
N ALA A 421 -9.40 5.83 -29.55
CA ALA A 421 -7.97 5.70 -29.23
C ALA A 421 -7.57 6.67 -28.10
N LEU A 422 -6.28 6.68 -27.72
CA LEU A 422 -5.74 7.49 -26.63
C LEU A 422 -6.18 8.96 -26.67
N GLY A 423 -6.19 9.59 -27.88
CA GLY A 423 -6.68 10.97 -28.06
C GLY A 423 -8.17 11.14 -27.75
N GLY A 424 -9.00 10.14 -28.08
CA GLY A 424 -10.43 10.13 -27.74
C GLY A 424 -10.67 9.94 -26.24
N LEU A 425 -9.82 9.16 -25.55
CA LEU A 425 -9.92 8.97 -24.11
C LEU A 425 -9.74 10.27 -23.31
N VAL A 426 -8.88 11.16 -23.79
CA VAL A 426 -8.64 12.48 -23.16
C VAL A 426 -9.92 13.33 -23.16
N THR A 427 -10.74 13.26 -24.19
CA THR A 427 -12.01 14.02 -24.26
C THR A 427 -13.04 13.59 -23.20
N VAL A 428 -12.90 12.40 -22.65
CA VAL A 428 -13.72 11.88 -21.55
C VAL A 428 -13.06 12.12 -20.20
N VAL A 429 -11.76 11.83 -20.11
CA VAL A 429 -11.03 11.87 -18.82
C VAL A 429 -10.86 13.32 -18.33
N VAL A 430 -10.57 14.26 -19.20
CA VAL A 430 -10.35 15.66 -18.78
C VAL A 430 -11.60 16.29 -18.18
N PRO A 431 -12.80 16.26 -18.82
CA PRO A 431 -14.02 16.74 -18.19
C PRO A 431 -14.37 16.03 -16.88
N LEU A 432 -14.19 14.71 -16.83
CA LEU A 432 -14.39 13.92 -15.61
C LEU A 432 -13.44 14.37 -14.48
N ALA A 433 -12.16 14.57 -14.79
CA ALA A 433 -11.17 15.03 -13.84
C ALA A 433 -11.46 16.47 -13.36
N LEU A 434 -11.95 17.36 -14.23
CA LEU A 434 -12.37 18.70 -13.84
C LEU A 434 -13.60 18.67 -12.91
N ALA A 435 -14.61 17.86 -13.23
CA ALA A 435 -15.76 17.66 -12.35
C ALA A 435 -15.33 17.08 -10.99
N TRP A 436 -14.41 16.13 -11.00
CA TRP A 436 -13.83 15.54 -9.80
C TRP A 436 -13.00 16.58 -9.00
N ALA A 437 -12.24 17.46 -9.65
CA ALA A 437 -11.53 18.55 -8.98
C ALA A 437 -12.50 19.54 -8.32
N MET A 438 -13.58 19.91 -9.00
CA MET A 438 -14.63 20.76 -8.42
C MET A 438 -15.28 20.12 -7.20
N LEU A 439 -15.56 18.81 -7.26
CA LEU A 439 -16.07 18.05 -6.13
C LEU A 439 -15.08 18.04 -4.95
N GLY A 440 -13.78 17.85 -5.22
CA GLY A 440 -12.72 17.94 -4.20
C GLY A 440 -12.65 19.30 -3.52
N LEU A 441 -12.73 20.40 -4.31
CA LEU A 441 -12.79 21.76 -3.78
C LEU A 441 -14.04 22.00 -2.93
N TRP A 442 -15.19 21.52 -3.37
CA TRP A 442 -16.44 21.60 -2.61
C TRP A 442 -16.36 20.87 -1.28
N LEU A 443 -15.87 19.61 -1.28
CA LEU A 443 -15.71 18.81 -0.09
C LEU A 443 -14.78 19.46 0.94
N GLY A 444 -13.63 19.99 0.50
CA GLY A 444 -12.70 20.67 1.39
C GLY A 444 -13.28 21.94 2.02
N ARG A 445 -14.07 22.72 1.27
CA ARG A 445 -14.79 23.88 1.80
C ARG A 445 -15.92 23.49 2.75
N ALA A 446 -16.67 22.43 2.43
CA ALA A 446 -17.77 21.94 3.25
C ALA A 446 -17.25 21.38 4.60
N GLN A 447 -16.09 20.72 4.59
CA GLN A 447 -15.43 20.24 5.81
C GLN A 447 -15.08 21.43 6.74
N GLY A 448 -14.46 22.48 6.20
CA GLY A 448 -14.11 23.67 6.99
C GLY A 448 -15.31 24.34 7.64
N LYS A 449 -16.45 24.43 6.91
CA LYS A 449 -17.70 25.02 7.46
C LYS A 449 -18.29 24.17 8.59
N LYS A 450 -18.29 22.84 8.46
CA LYS A 450 -18.79 21.93 9.51
C LYS A 450 -17.91 21.96 10.77
N GLY A 451 -16.59 21.96 10.62
CA GLY A 451 -15.66 22.03 11.76
C GLY A 451 -15.77 23.33 12.56
N THR A 452 -16.04 24.48 11.90
CA THR A 452 -16.27 25.76 12.59
C THR A 452 -17.64 25.84 13.27
N GLY A 453 -18.64 25.12 12.77
CA GLY A 453 -19.98 25.07 13.36
C GLY A 453 -20.00 24.26 14.69
N GLU A 454 -19.29 23.15 14.75
CA GLU A 454 -19.19 22.35 15.99
C GLU A 454 -18.41 23.06 17.11
N GLN A 455 -17.37 23.84 16.76
CA GLN A 455 -16.63 24.62 17.76
C GLN A 455 -17.47 25.75 18.37
N LYS A 456 -18.43 26.31 17.65
CA LYS A 456 -19.33 27.34 18.19
C LYS A 456 -20.41 26.78 19.11
N MET A 457 -20.94 25.57 18.84
CA MET A 457 -21.94 24.91 19.70
C MET A 457 -21.33 24.29 20.96
N GLY A 458 -20.05 24.00 21.00
CA GLY A 458 -19.34 23.48 22.17
C GLY A 458 -18.77 24.56 23.08
N SER A 459 -18.93 25.85 22.74
CA SER A 459 -18.48 27.03 23.51
C SER A 459 -19.66 27.82 24.13
N GLU A 460 -20.90 27.44 23.83
CA GLU A 460 -22.11 27.87 24.51
C GLU A 460 -22.55 26.79 25.51
#